data_0c854f1155fb0167ba9114959e1e8ab1
#
_entry.id   0c854f1155fb0167ba9114959e1e8ab1
#
_cell.length_a   1.000
_cell.length_b   1.000
_cell.length_c   1.000
_cell.angle_alpha   90.00
_cell.angle_beta   90.00
_cell.angle_gamma   90.00
#
_symmetry.space_group_name_H-M   'P 1'
#
loop_
_entity.id
_entity.type
_entity.pdbx_description
1 polymer ?
#
loop_
_entity_poly.entity_id
_entity_poly.type
_entity_poly.pdbx_seq_one_letter_code
_entity_poly.pdbx_strand_id
1 'polypeptide(L)'
;MKKQLSAALLTSLLIASPFASANLSVNVGAINVNPDNSSSAINEDPSLGLKGSSDTQLGITVDYAFNDQWVLELVAATPFSHEVNGTGGLAGNKIADIKQLPPSLIAQYHFLESTSAFRPFVGVGINYTVFFDEQPSTALKTVLGTNDVEVKLDNSFGFVAQAGFNYMLDQNWGVHAMVSIMDIETDATVYADGKQALTSTVKIDPVVAMLGVKYAF
;
A
#
# COMPACT_ATOMS: atom_id res chain seq x y z
N MET A 1 -5.38 -13.43 -25.23
CA MET A 1 -3.96 -13.08 -25.51
C MET A 1 -3.38 -12.54 -24.20
N LYS A 2 -2.58 -13.37 -23.53
CA LYS A 2 -1.96 -12.99 -22.24
C LYS A 2 -0.89 -11.92 -22.52
N LYS A 3 -1.09 -10.70 -22.07
CA LYS A 3 -0.06 -9.67 -22.06
C LYS A 3 0.88 -9.97 -20.89
N GLN A 4 2.04 -10.52 -21.22
CA GLN A 4 3.16 -10.56 -20.27
C GLN A 4 3.68 -9.12 -20.12
N LEU A 5 3.39 -8.48 -18.99
CA LEU A 5 4.11 -7.29 -18.57
C LEU A 5 5.50 -7.74 -18.12
N SER A 6 6.48 -7.49 -18.98
CA SER A 6 7.89 -7.75 -18.70
C SER A 6 8.36 -6.86 -17.57
N ALA A 7 8.83 -7.47 -16.50
CA ALA A 7 9.53 -6.85 -15.37
C ALA A 7 10.95 -6.43 -15.81
N ALA A 8 11.05 -5.39 -16.62
CA ALA A 8 12.32 -4.88 -17.15
C ALA A 8 12.38 -3.36 -17.06
N LEU A 9 12.21 -2.78 -15.87
CA LEU A 9 12.36 -1.32 -15.69
C LEU A 9 12.98 -0.91 -14.34
N LEU A 10 13.89 -1.68 -13.79
CA LEU A 10 14.54 -1.32 -12.51
C LEU A 10 16.08 -1.26 -12.57
N THR A 11 16.71 -1.21 -13.75
CA THR A 11 18.18 -1.30 -13.82
C THR A 11 18.88 -0.09 -14.42
N SER A 12 18.25 1.07 -14.60
CA SER A 12 18.90 2.22 -15.27
C SER A 12 18.88 3.56 -14.53
N LEU A 13 18.72 3.60 -13.20
CA LEU A 13 18.68 4.87 -12.44
C LEU A 13 19.83 5.03 -11.42
N LEU A 14 20.97 4.40 -11.61
CA LEU A 14 22.15 4.54 -10.74
C LEU A 14 23.35 5.18 -11.47
N ILE A 15 23.12 6.29 -12.17
CA ILE A 15 24.22 7.19 -12.56
C ILE A 15 23.92 8.55 -11.94
N ALA A 16 24.11 8.64 -10.63
CA ALA A 16 24.02 9.89 -9.89
C ALA A 16 25.40 10.56 -9.86
N SER A 17 25.43 11.83 -10.20
CA SER A 17 26.57 12.72 -9.97
C SER A 17 26.94 12.73 -8.47
N PRO A 18 28.22 12.84 -8.08
CA PRO A 18 28.66 12.74 -6.68
C PRO A 18 28.06 13.82 -5.74
N PHE A 19 27.46 14.86 -6.28
CA PHE A 19 26.76 15.89 -5.48
C PHE A 19 25.31 15.52 -5.14
N ALA A 20 24.72 14.51 -5.77
CA ALA A 20 23.36 14.06 -5.48
C ALA A 20 23.31 12.94 -4.44
N SER A 21 24.44 12.25 -4.19
CA SER A 21 24.46 11.09 -3.29
C SER A 21 24.35 11.47 -1.80
N ALA A 22 24.94 12.59 -1.39
CA ALA A 22 24.95 13.00 0.03
C ALA A 22 23.55 13.31 0.60
N ASN A 23 22.53 13.47 -0.24
CA ASN A 23 21.16 13.75 0.16
C ASN A 23 20.22 12.56 -0.01
N LEU A 24 20.73 11.44 -0.49
CA LEU A 24 19.95 10.23 -0.72
C LEU A 24 20.11 9.23 0.42
N SER A 25 19.01 8.58 0.76
CA SER A 25 19.06 7.36 1.56
C SER A 25 18.00 6.36 1.07
N VAL A 26 18.23 5.10 1.38
CA VAL A 26 17.34 3.99 1.04
C VAL A 26 17.02 3.23 2.33
N ASN A 27 15.76 2.89 2.51
CA ASN A 27 15.33 2.02 3.61
C ASN A 27 14.77 0.73 2.99
N VAL A 28 15.16 -0.41 3.53
CA VAL A 28 14.68 -1.73 3.11
C VAL A 28 14.25 -2.52 4.34
N GLY A 29 13.05 -3.07 4.32
CA GLY A 29 12.54 -3.79 5.48
C GLY A 29 11.21 -4.48 5.27
N ALA A 30 10.62 -4.95 6.36
CA ALA A 30 9.27 -5.49 6.37
C ALA A 30 8.27 -4.34 6.45
N ILE A 31 7.30 -4.34 5.54
CA ILE A 31 6.17 -3.40 5.53
C ILE A 31 4.87 -4.19 5.60
N ASN A 32 4.02 -3.85 6.56
CA ASN A 32 2.72 -4.46 6.79
C ASN A 32 1.62 -3.47 6.43
N VAL A 33 0.63 -3.94 5.67
CA VAL A 33 -0.61 -3.21 5.38
C VAL A 33 -1.75 -3.91 6.10
N ASN A 34 -2.41 -3.18 6.98
CA ASN A 34 -3.56 -3.66 7.74
C ASN A 34 -4.78 -2.80 7.40
N PRO A 35 -5.70 -3.30 6.54
CA PRO A 35 -6.92 -2.59 6.21
C PRO A 35 -7.75 -2.28 7.46
N ASP A 36 -8.38 -1.10 7.51
CA ASP A 36 -9.39 -0.82 8.51
C ASP A 36 -10.60 -1.72 8.22
N ASN A 37 -10.97 -2.50 9.22
CA ASN A 37 -12.05 -3.48 9.11
C ASN A 37 -13.44 -2.86 9.38
N SER A 38 -13.58 -1.54 9.27
CA SER A 38 -14.90 -0.93 9.19
C SER A 38 -15.55 -1.40 7.89
N SER A 39 -16.59 -2.22 8.02
CA SER A 39 -17.23 -2.89 6.90
C SER A 39 -17.80 -1.89 5.90
N SER A 40 -17.34 -1.96 4.66
CA SER A 40 -18.00 -1.30 3.56
C SER A 40 -19.34 -1.99 3.29
N ALA A 41 -20.43 -1.23 3.31
CA ALA A 41 -21.75 -1.76 2.99
C ALA A 41 -21.81 -2.19 1.51
N ILE A 42 -22.41 -3.35 1.22
CA ILE A 42 -22.62 -3.80 -0.15
C ILE A 42 -24.01 -3.31 -0.60
N ASN A 43 -24.09 -2.63 -1.76
CA ASN A 43 -25.34 -2.09 -2.29
C ASN A 43 -26.13 -1.24 -1.27
N GLU A 44 -25.40 -0.45 -0.45
CA GLU A 44 -25.98 0.35 0.63
C GLU A 44 -26.68 -0.46 1.76
N ASP A 45 -26.55 -1.79 1.75
CA ASP A 45 -27.09 -2.63 2.83
C ASP A 45 -26.06 -2.77 3.97
N PRO A 46 -26.31 -2.16 5.13
CA PRO A 46 -25.39 -2.23 6.27
C PRO A 46 -25.32 -3.61 6.94
N SER A 47 -26.20 -4.52 6.56
CA SER A 47 -26.18 -5.92 7.05
C SER A 47 -25.15 -6.78 6.30
N LEU A 48 -24.65 -6.31 5.15
CA LEU A 48 -23.65 -6.97 4.32
C LEU A 48 -22.38 -6.14 4.29
N GLY A 49 -21.23 -6.76 4.48
CA GLY A 49 -19.95 -6.04 4.49
C GLY A 49 -18.78 -6.90 4.04
N LEU A 50 -17.64 -6.24 3.86
CA LEU A 50 -16.39 -6.85 3.44
C LEU A 50 -15.28 -6.54 4.45
N LYS A 51 -14.33 -7.45 4.57
CA LYS A 51 -13.16 -7.32 5.43
C LYS A 51 -11.93 -7.86 4.71
N GLY A 52 -10.88 -7.03 4.60
CA GLY A 52 -9.58 -7.42 4.07
C GLY A 52 -8.67 -8.04 5.15
N SER A 53 -7.85 -9.01 4.76
CA SER A 53 -6.76 -9.52 5.61
C SER A 53 -5.57 -8.56 5.58
N SER A 54 -4.77 -8.54 6.66
CA SER A 54 -3.45 -7.88 6.62
C SER A 54 -2.44 -8.70 5.82
N ASP A 55 -1.47 -8.03 5.23
CA ASP A 55 -0.34 -8.67 4.54
C ASP A 55 0.97 -7.95 4.83
N THR A 56 2.07 -8.71 4.85
CA THR A 56 3.43 -8.20 5.09
C THR A 56 4.32 -8.53 3.91
N GLN A 57 4.96 -7.51 3.37
CA GLN A 57 5.78 -7.59 2.17
C GLN A 57 7.16 -6.96 2.39
N LEU A 58 8.05 -7.11 1.37
CA LEU A 58 9.30 -6.36 1.32
C LEU A 58 9.00 -4.92 0.92
N GLY A 59 9.32 -3.98 1.81
CA GLY A 59 9.22 -2.54 1.57
C GLY A 59 10.57 -1.93 1.21
N ILE A 60 10.54 -0.96 0.34
CA ILE A 60 11.69 -0.13 -0.04
C ILE A 60 11.22 1.32 -0.02
N THR A 61 11.97 2.19 0.65
CA THR A 61 11.78 3.63 0.50
C THR A 61 13.04 4.30 -0.01
N VAL A 62 12.86 5.37 -0.75
CA VAL A 62 13.94 6.22 -1.23
C VAL A 62 13.67 7.62 -0.72
N ASP A 63 14.60 8.16 0.05
CA ASP A 63 14.48 9.47 0.66
C ASP A 63 15.47 10.44 0.00
N TYR A 64 14.99 11.63 -0.32
CA TYR A 64 15.80 12.75 -0.76
C TYR A 64 15.68 13.93 0.21
N ALA A 65 16.77 14.27 0.88
CA ALA A 65 16.84 15.39 1.81
C ALA A 65 17.10 16.71 1.03
N PHE A 66 16.13 17.63 1.06
CA PHE A 66 16.34 18.98 0.53
C PHE A 66 17.21 19.84 1.46
N ASN A 67 17.07 19.60 2.75
CA ASN A 67 17.85 20.22 3.83
C ASN A 67 17.74 19.32 5.08
N ASP A 68 18.26 19.79 6.21
CA ASP A 68 18.27 19.04 7.46
C ASP A 68 16.88 18.61 7.96
N GLN A 69 15.85 19.37 7.66
CA GLN A 69 14.49 19.12 8.16
C GLN A 69 13.55 18.51 7.11
N TRP A 70 13.67 18.89 5.85
CA TRP A 70 12.71 18.48 4.83
C TRP A 70 13.26 17.35 3.96
N VAL A 71 12.52 16.27 3.93
CA VAL A 71 12.82 15.06 3.15
C VAL A 71 11.62 14.70 2.29
N LEU A 72 11.85 14.32 1.06
CA LEU A 72 10.86 13.68 0.19
C LEU A 72 11.11 12.19 0.18
N GLU A 73 10.13 11.42 0.58
CA GLU A 73 10.18 9.96 0.60
C GLU A 73 9.27 9.38 -0.48
N LEU A 74 9.80 8.46 -1.26
CA LEU A 74 9.05 7.57 -2.14
C LEU A 74 8.96 6.20 -1.47
N VAL A 75 7.75 5.75 -1.16
CA VAL A 75 7.49 4.42 -0.60
C VAL A 75 7.03 3.48 -1.70
N ALA A 76 7.63 2.30 -1.76
CA ALA A 76 7.25 1.19 -2.63
C ALA A 76 7.37 -0.14 -1.89
N ALA A 77 6.72 -1.16 -2.41
CA ALA A 77 6.79 -2.52 -1.85
C ALA A 77 6.60 -3.57 -2.95
N THR A 78 6.88 -4.82 -2.64
CA THR A 78 6.34 -5.94 -3.44
C THR A 78 4.83 -5.99 -3.30
N PRO A 79 4.09 -6.52 -4.31
CA PRO A 79 2.64 -6.53 -4.29
C PRO A 79 2.06 -7.17 -3.03
N PHE A 80 1.15 -6.46 -2.37
CA PHE A 80 0.36 -7.01 -1.27
C PHE A 80 -0.75 -7.89 -1.81
N SER A 81 -1.07 -8.97 -1.08
CA SER A 81 -2.16 -9.88 -1.39
C SER A 81 -3.13 -9.95 -0.22
N HIS A 82 -4.35 -9.55 -0.44
CA HIS A 82 -5.39 -9.51 0.58
C HIS A 82 -6.50 -10.50 0.26
N GLU A 83 -6.83 -11.33 1.26
CA GLU A 83 -8.03 -12.14 1.22
C GLU A 83 -9.21 -11.28 1.67
N VAL A 84 -10.23 -11.15 0.83
CA VAL A 84 -11.46 -10.42 1.13
C VAL A 84 -12.52 -11.40 1.61
N ASN A 85 -12.99 -11.21 2.83
CA ASN A 85 -14.01 -12.03 3.47
C ASN A 85 -15.28 -11.22 3.69
N GLY A 86 -16.43 -11.88 3.58
CA GLY A 86 -17.71 -11.30 3.91
C GLY A 86 -17.91 -11.12 5.42
N THR A 87 -18.64 -10.09 5.80
CA THR A 87 -19.11 -9.84 7.18
C THR A 87 -20.63 -9.72 7.23
N GLY A 88 -21.20 -9.70 8.44
CA GLY A 88 -22.67 -9.67 8.59
C GLY A 88 -23.34 -10.89 7.96
N GLY A 89 -24.31 -10.69 7.09
CA GLY A 89 -25.01 -11.77 6.38
C GLY A 89 -24.15 -12.62 5.46
N LEU A 90 -22.94 -12.15 5.11
CA LEU A 90 -21.95 -12.88 4.31
C LEU A 90 -20.84 -13.51 5.14
N ALA A 91 -20.93 -13.45 6.47
CA ALA A 91 -19.89 -13.94 7.37
C ALA A 91 -19.53 -15.42 7.10
N GLY A 92 -18.24 -15.72 7.14
CA GLY A 92 -17.71 -17.06 6.89
C GLY A 92 -17.48 -17.40 5.41
N ASN A 93 -17.80 -16.49 4.49
CA ASN A 93 -17.54 -16.68 3.07
C ASN A 93 -16.36 -15.83 2.61
N LYS A 94 -15.38 -16.47 1.99
CA LYS A 94 -14.36 -15.77 1.20
C LYS A 94 -15.00 -15.25 -0.07
N ILE A 95 -14.75 -13.98 -0.40
CA ILE A 95 -15.33 -13.32 -1.57
C ILE A 95 -14.34 -13.30 -2.73
N ALA A 96 -13.10 -12.85 -2.47
CA ALA A 96 -12.06 -12.76 -3.50
C ALA A 96 -10.66 -12.73 -2.88
N ASP A 97 -9.64 -12.97 -3.71
CA ASP A 97 -8.26 -12.56 -3.48
C ASP A 97 -7.95 -11.37 -4.36
N ILE A 98 -7.27 -10.36 -3.82
CA ILE A 98 -6.96 -9.12 -4.51
C ILE A 98 -5.50 -8.77 -4.28
N LYS A 99 -4.79 -8.37 -5.34
CA LYS A 99 -3.45 -7.78 -5.20
C LYS A 99 -3.49 -6.28 -5.40
N GLN A 100 -2.63 -5.58 -4.63
CA GLN A 100 -2.48 -4.13 -4.74
C GLN A 100 -1.04 -3.67 -4.60
N LEU A 101 -0.77 -2.51 -5.19
CA LEU A 101 0.46 -1.74 -5.02
C LEU A 101 0.09 -0.30 -4.69
N PRO A 102 0.35 0.20 -3.48
CA PRO A 102 0.10 1.57 -3.05
C PRO A 102 1.38 2.43 -3.02
N PRO A 103 2.07 2.72 -4.14
CA PRO A 103 3.17 3.68 -4.12
C PRO A 103 2.72 5.01 -3.53
N SER A 104 3.57 5.59 -2.68
CA SER A 104 3.27 6.82 -1.97
C SER A 104 4.42 7.80 -2.06
N LEU A 105 4.10 9.09 -2.19
CA LEU A 105 5.07 10.18 -2.20
C LEU A 105 4.76 11.09 -1.03
N ILE A 106 5.71 11.24 -0.09
CA ILE A 106 5.50 11.83 1.22
C ILE A 106 6.55 12.92 1.48
N ALA A 107 6.10 14.12 1.81
CA ALA A 107 6.95 15.17 2.34
C ALA A 107 7.04 15.00 3.86
N GLN A 108 8.24 14.76 4.36
CA GLN A 108 8.52 14.56 5.77
C GLN A 108 9.19 15.81 6.37
N TYR A 109 8.84 16.12 7.60
CA TYR A 109 9.57 17.06 8.45
C TYR A 109 10.28 16.29 9.54
N HIS A 110 11.61 16.31 9.52
CA HIS A 110 12.47 15.69 10.51
C HIS A 110 12.77 16.68 11.63
N PHE A 111 12.50 16.26 12.85
CA PHE A 111 12.88 17.00 14.03
C PHE A 111 14.37 16.75 14.33
N LEU A 112 14.96 17.66 15.10
CA LEU A 112 16.36 17.63 15.50
C LEU A 112 17.32 17.88 14.32
N GLU A 113 18.60 18.01 14.64
CA GLU A 113 19.66 18.26 13.67
C GLU A 113 20.03 16.97 12.90
N SER A 114 20.59 17.14 11.69
CA SER A 114 21.01 16.01 10.83
C SER A 114 22.10 15.15 11.47
N THR A 115 22.86 15.70 12.42
CA THR A 115 23.90 14.99 13.19
C THR A 115 23.36 14.15 14.36
N SER A 116 22.07 14.29 14.69
CA SER A 116 21.47 13.53 15.79
C SER A 116 21.28 12.06 15.37
N ALA A 117 21.71 11.14 16.25
CA ALA A 117 21.52 9.71 16.00
C ALA A 117 20.04 9.32 15.92
N PHE A 118 19.19 9.90 16.76
CA PHE A 118 17.74 9.69 16.76
C PHE A 118 17.05 10.88 16.11
N ARG A 119 16.29 10.62 15.04
CA ARG A 119 15.59 11.65 14.27
C ARG A 119 14.13 11.25 14.05
N PRO A 120 13.21 11.67 14.91
CA PRO A 120 11.78 11.49 14.68
C PRO A 120 11.31 12.40 13.55
N PHE A 121 10.27 11.98 12.85
CA PHE A 121 9.65 12.74 11.77
C PHE A 121 8.14 12.57 11.74
N VAL A 122 7.50 13.52 11.09
CA VAL A 122 6.11 13.44 10.64
C VAL A 122 6.06 13.74 9.15
N GLY A 123 5.07 13.21 8.45
CA GLY A 123 4.94 13.41 7.02
C GLY A 123 3.50 13.46 6.56
N VAL A 124 3.30 14.12 5.44
CA VAL A 124 2.03 14.13 4.69
C VAL A 124 2.32 13.93 3.21
N GLY A 125 1.44 13.26 2.53
CA GLY A 125 1.67 12.93 1.13
C GLY A 125 0.43 12.41 0.42
N ILE A 126 0.69 11.80 -0.72
CA ILE A 126 -0.31 11.19 -1.59
C ILE A 126 0.06 9.75 -1.86
N ASN A 127 -0.94 8.92 -2.06
CA ASN A 127 -0.79 7.58 -2.58
C ASN A 127 -1.58 7.39 -3.88
N TYR A 128 -1.13 6.47 -4.72
CA TYR A 128 -1.87 6.00 -5.87
C TYR A 128 -1.89 4.48 -5.85
N THR A 129 -3.00 3.90 -5.43
CA THR A 129 -3.14 2.45 -5.28
C THR A 129 -3.65 1.82 -6.57
N VAL A 130 -2.88 0.87 -7.09
CA VAL A 130 -3.26 0.06 -8.26
C VAL A 130 -3.70 -1.31 -7.79
N PHE A 131 -4.91 -1.70 -8.17
CA PHE A 131 -5.46 -3.04 -7.93
C PHE A 131 -5.29 -3.91 -9.18
N PHE A 132 -5.04 -5.19 -8.97
CA PHE A 132 -4.85 -6.15 -10.06
C PHE A 132 -4.95 -7.59 -9.53
N ASP A 133 -5.09 -8.57 -10.44
CA ASP A 133 -5.17 -10.00 -10.14
C ASP A 133 -6.30 -10.32 -9.15
N GLU A 134 -7.48 -9.74 -9.42
CA GLU A 134 -8.70 -9.96 -8.66
C GLU A 134 -9.27 -11.35 -8.98
N GLN A 135 -9.26 -12.23 -8.00
CA GLN A 135 -9.66 -13.62 -8.17
C GLN A 135 -10.95 -13.92 -7.38
N PRO A 136 -12.11 -14.02 -8.04
CA PRO A 136 -13.36 -14.35 -7.36
C PRO A 136 -13.32 -15.76 -6.78
N SER A 137 -13.82 -15.90 -5.55
CA SER A 137 -13.86 -17.18 -4.84
C SER A 137 -14.89 -18.15 -5.44
N THR A 138 -14.74 -19.44 -5.11
CA THR A 138 -15.76 -20.46 -5.44
C THR A 138 -17.09 -20.17 -4.73
N ALA A 139 -17.05 -19.63 -3.52
CA ALA A 139 -18.26 -19.26 -2.77
C ALA A 139 -19.06 -18.17 -3.51
N LEU A 140 -18.39 -17.11 -3.97
CA LEU A 140 -19.02 -16.05 -4.76
C LEU A 140 -19.63 -16.59 -6.07
N LYS A 141 -18.92 -17.47 -6.79
CA LYS A 141 -19.41 -18.14 -7.98
C LYS A 141 -20.66 -18.98 -7.71
N THR A 142 -20.69 -19.69 -6.58
CA THR A 142 -21.85 -20.49 -6.17
C THR A 142 -23.06 -19.62 -5.85
N VAL A 143 -22.87 -18.51 -5.15
CA VAL A 143 -23.94 -17.56 -4.80
C VAL A 143 -24.53 -16.92 -6.07
N LEU A 144 -23.68 -16.58 -7.06
CA LEU A 144 -24.13 -16.00 -8.32
C LEU A 144 -24.64 -17.03 -9.33
N GLY A 145 -24.48 -18.32 -9.06
CA GLY A 145 -24.99 -19.43 -9.88
C GLY A 145 -24.27 -19.62 -11.21
N THR A 146 -23.06 -19.05 -11.35
CA THR A 146 -22.25 -19.16 -12.56
C THR A 146 -20.76 -19.27 -12.25
N ASN A 147 -19.99 -19.91 -13.16
CA ASN A 147 -18.52 -19.93 -13.07
C ASN A 147 -17.87 -18.73 -13.78
N ASP A 148 -18.61 -18.01 -14.61
CA ASP A 148 -18.15 -16.81 -15.30
C ASP A 148 -18.40 -15.58 -14.43
N VAL A 149 -17.51 -15.40 -13.45
CA VAL A 149 -17.53 -14.25 -12.51
C VAL A 149 -16.23 -13.49 -12.64
N GLU A 150 -16.33 -12.18 -12.80
CA GLU A 150 -15.22 -11.24 -12.83
C GLU A 150 -15.43 -10.19 -11.74
N VAL A 151 -14.36 -9.90 -10.99
CA VAL A 151 -14.32 -8.81 -10.01
C VAL A 151 -13.37 -7.74 -10.54
N LYS A 152 -13.77 -6.48 -10.49
CA LYS A 152 -12.95 -5.34 -10.88
C LYS A 152 -12.94 -4.31 -9.77
N LEU A 153 -11.76 -3.76 -9.50
CA LEU A 153 -11.58 -2.62 -8.62
C LEU A 153 -10.97 -1.46 -9.40
N ASP A 154 -11.50 -0.26 -9.18
CA ASP A 154 -10.93 0.95 -9.75
C ASP A 154 -9.69 1.36 -8.93
N ASN A 155 -8.70 1.97 -9.60
CA ASN A 155 -7.52 2.49 -8.91
C ASN A 155 -7.92 3.64 -7.98
N SER A 156 -7.22 3.76 -6.86
CA SER A 156 -7.48 4.77 -5.85
C SER A 156 -6.38 5.83 -5.81
N PHE A 157 -6.79 7.07 -5.60
CA PHE A 157 -5.88 8.17 -5.27
C PHE A 157 -6.32 8.78 -3.94
N GLY A 158 -5.40 8.89 -2.99
CA GLY A 158 -5.73 9.38 -1.66
C GLY A 158 -4.56 10.06 -0.96
N PHE A 159 -4.80 10.47 0.29
CA PHE A 159 -3.82 11.13 1.13
C PHE A 159 -3.15 10.15 2.08
N VAL A 160 -1.94 10.53 2.53
CA VAL A 160 -1.16 9.80 3.53
C VAL A 160 -0.76 10.75 4.63
N ALA A 161 -0.90 10.31 5.88
CA ALA A 161 -0.24 10.91 7.02
C ALA A 161 0.68 9.87 7.66
N GLN A 162 1.89 10.29 8.02
CA GLN A 162 2.95 9.41 8.49
C GLN A 162 3.62 9.99 9.74
N ALA A 163 4.06 9.10 10.63
CA ALA A 163 4.98 9.42 11.71
C ALA A 163 5.99 8.29 11.87
N GLY A 164 7.22 8.64 12.25
CA GLY A 164 8.26 7.63 12.39
C GLY A 164 9.54 8.20 12.98
N PHE A 165 10.59 7.39 12.90
CA PHE A 165 11.93 7.82 13.29
C PHE A 165 12.99 7.08 12.49
N ASN A 166 14.14 7.72 12.36
CA ASN A 166 15.40 7.11 11.95
C ASN A 166 16.33 7.06 13.17
N TYR A 167 17.06 5.96 13.33
CA TYR A 167 18.10 5.83 14.34
C TYR A 167 19.41 5.40 13.67
N MET A 168 20.36 6.34 13.54
CA MET A 168 21.66 6.07 12.92
C MET A 168 22.59 5.35 13.90
N LEU A 169 23.15 4.24 13.44
CA LEU A 169 24.14 3.43 14.18
C LEU A 169 25.56 3.92 13.92
N ASP A 170 25.79 4.39 12.71
CA ASP A 170 27.01 5.03 12.24
C ASP A 170 26.70 6.09 11.18
N GLN A 171 27.69 6.53 10.38
CA GLN A 171 27.49 7.57 9.37
C GLN A 171 26.60 7.15 8.20
N ASN A 172 26.51 5.87 7.91
CA ASN A 172 25.78 5.35 6.75
C ASN A 172 24.61 4.46 7.15
N TRP A 173 24.75 3.65 8.20
CA TRP A 173 23.77 2.64 8.57
C TRP A 173 22.89 3.07 9.73
N GLY A 174 21.62 2.74 9.62
CA GLY A 174 20.64 3.02 10.67
C GLY A 174 19.44 2.09 10.60
N VAL A 175 18.49 2.37 11.47
CA VAL A 175 17.17 1.74 11.52
C VAL A 175 16.13 2.78 11.12
N HIS A 176 15.18 2.39 10.30
CA HIS A 176 14.02 3.18 9.91
C HIS A 176 12.76 2.49 10.43
N ALA A 177 11.89 3.26 11.09
CA ALA A 177 10.58 2.78 11.52
C ALA A 177 9.52 3.85 11.25
N MET A 178 8.38 3.44 10.69
CA MET A 178 7.27 4.35 10.42
C MET A 178 5.91 3.66 10.58
N VAL A 179 4.91 4.48 10.88
CA VAL A 179 3.50 4.14 10.79
C VAL A 179 2.80 5.21 9.96
N SER A 180 1.95 4.79 9.05
CA SER A 180 1.14 5.67 8.20
C SER A 180 -0.33 5.28 8.26
N ILE A 181 -1.20 6.26 8.10
CA ILE A 181 -2.60 6.07 7.75
C ILE A 181 -2.80 6.56 6.33
N MET A 182 -3.54 5.81 5.54
CA MET A 182 -3.79 6.13 4.14
C MET A 182 -5.29 6.20 3.88
N ASP A 183 -5.70 7.14 3.05
CA ASP A 183 -7.05 7.22 2.50
C ASP A 183 -7.06 6.42 1.20
N ILE A 184 -7.72 5.26 1.19
CA ILE A 184 -7.84 4.38 0.02
C ILE A 184 -9.29 3.95 -0.12
N GLU A 185 -9.95 4.48 -1.15
CA GLU A 185 -11.32 4.14 -1.52
C GLU A 185 -11.34 3.63 -2.96
N THR A 186 -12.11 2.57 -3.25
CA THR A 186 -12.24 1.98 -4.58
C THR A 186 -13.67 1.58 -4.86
N ASP A 187 -14.11 1.74 -6.11
CA ASP A 187 -15.35 1.17 -6.60
C ASP A 187 -15.11 -0.26 -7.07
N ALA A 188 -15.79 -1.20 -6.42
CA ALA A 188 -15.77 -2.61 -6.76
C ALA A 188 -17.01 -2.97 -7.58
N THR A 189 -16.80 -3.60 -8.74
CA THR A 189 -17.85 -4.09 -9.63
C THR A 189 -17.68 -5.59 -9.84
N VAL A 190 -18.76 -6.35 -9.63
CA VAL A 190 -18.81 -7.79 -9.89
C VAL A 190 -19.66 -8.03 -11.13
N TYR A 191 -19.13 -8.77 -12.09
CA TYR A 191 -19.84 -9.23 -13.29
C TYR A 191 -20.11 -10.73 -13.19
N ALA A 192 -21.30 -11.14 -13.63
CA ALA A 192 -21.72 -12.52 -13.78
C ALA A 192 -22.26 -12.74 -15.21
N ASP A 193 -21.72 -13.71 -15.95
CA ASP A 193 -22.04 -13.97 -17.36
C ASP A 193 -21.94 -12.69 -18.22
N GLY A 194 -20.89 -11.88 -17.98
CA GLY A 194 -20.65 -10.62 -18.69
C GLY A 194 -21.61 -9.46 -18.36
N LYS A 195 -22.51 -9.63 -17.38
CA LYS A 195 -23.44 -8.58 -16.93
C LYS A 195 -23.05 -8.11 -15.53
N GLN A 196 -23.15 -6.82 -15.30
CA GLN A 196 -22.96 -6.25 -13.98
C GLN A 196 -24.02 -6.80 -13.00
N ALA A 197 -23.53 -7.47 -11.96
CA ALA A 197 -24.35 -8.09 -10.93
C ALA A 197 -24.39 -7.27 -9.64
N LEU A 198 -23.24 -6.74 -9.18
CA LEU A 198 -23.10 -6.00 -7.93
C LEU A 198 -22.12 -4.84 -8.11
N THR A 199 -22.34 -3.75 -7.37
CA THR A 199 -21.38 -2.66 -7.19
C THR A 199 -21.30 -2.27 -5.71
N SER A 200 -20.15 -1.81 -5.28
CA SER A 200 -19.95 -1.27 -3.93
C SER A 200 -18.75 -0.35 -3.90
N THR A 201 -18.87 0.77 -3.21
CA THR A 201 -17.71 1.58 -2.85
C THR A 201 -17.08 1.00 -1.58
N VAL A 202 -15.82 0.63 -1.67
CA VAL A 202 -15.06 -0.04 -0.59
C VAL A 202 -14.04 0.93 -0.03
N LYS A 203 -14.16 1.26 1.27
CA LYS A 203 -13.17 2.01 2.01
C LYS A 203 -12.22 1.04 2.68
N ILE A 204 -10.94 1.16 2.37
CA ILE A 204 -9.89 0.27 2.87
C ILE A 204 -9.12 0.95 4.01
N ASP A 205 -8.82 2.23 3.87
CA ASP A 205 -8.21 3.15 4.85
C ASP A 205 -7.18 2.47 5.77
N PRO A 206 -6.11 1.87 5.24
CA PRO A 206 -5.25 1.00 6.01
C PRO A 206 -4.33 1.76 6.95
N VAL A 207 -3.97 1.10 8.04
CA VAL A 207 -2.77 1.41 8.81
C VAL A 207 -1.61 0.63 8.23
N VAL A 208 -0.53 1.32 7.90
CA VAL A 208 0.70 0.74 7.35
C VAL A 208 1.82 0.95 8.34
N ALA A 209 2.58 -0.11 8.62
CA ALA A 209 3.77 -0.03 9.47
C ALA A 209 4.98 -0.63 8.76
N MET A 210 6.13 0.01 8.88
CA MET A 210 7.40 -0.49 8.35
C MET A 210 8.48 -0.45 9.41
N LEU A 211 9.31 -1.49 9.39
CA LEU A 211 10.57 -1.55 10.12
C LEU A 211 11.66 -2.05 9.17
N GLY A 212 12.73 -1.29 9.04
CA GLY A 212 13.77 -1.59 8.08
C GLY A 212 15.15 -1.08 8.48
N VAL A 213 16.12 -1.44 7.64
CA VAL A 213 17.48 -0.92 7.69
C VAL A 213 17.56 0.28 6.75
N LYS A 214 18.15 1.36 7.25
CA LYS A 214 18.45 2.58 6.51
C LYS A 214 19.91 2.57 6.05
N TYR A 215 20.13 2.99 4.81
CA TYR A 215 21.45 3.31 4.30
C TYR A 215 21.46 4.73 3.72
N ALA A 216 22.33 5.59 4.27
CA ALA A 216 22.58 6.95 3.78
C ALA A 216 23.87 6.96 2.96
N PHE A 217 23.81 7.55 1.77
CA PHE A 217 24.93 7.63 0.83
C PHE A 217 25.87 8.80 1.14
#